data_5c3ac5d2f04c8bbe58b38a35af4a275e
#
_entry.id   5c3ac5d2f04c8bbe58b38a35af4a275e
#
_cell.length_a   1.000
_cell.length_b   1.000
_cell.length_c   1.000
_cell.angle_alpha   90.00
_cell.angle_beta   90.00
_cell.angle_gamma   90.00
#
_symmetry.space_group_name_H-M   'P 1'
#
loop_
_entity.id
_entity.type
_entity.pdbx_description
1 polymer ?
#
loop_
_entity_poly.entity_id
_entity_poly.type
_entity_poly.pdbx_seq_one_letter_code
_entity_poly.pdbx_strand_id
1 'polypeptide(L)'
;MVEKQHAEAIENNQEVLTNQGPDVVIITGMSGAGRTEAMHTFEDLGYFCIDNLPPSLIMNMISLASLPGHSEIGRKLAIVCDARNREYFKQLVGELANVEAAGITFRIIFLDARDEILIARYKASRRRHPLCVNNSRSIAQAIAYERKLTQELRDVAHSYIDTSDMKPRELREVLRSIYSKETDKDGMNVVVYSFGFKHGAPLDADIVIDVRFLPNPFYIPELRGLTGLDKPVSDYVLGREETTKFLDAWENLLSCVMPGYVAEGKQHLAIGVGCTGGQHRSVVLAEKNSGTFARTGL
;
A
#
# COMPACT_ATOMS: atom_id res chain seq x y z
N MET A 1 -34.22 -7.69 29.46
CA MET A 1 -33.43 -8.93 29.24
C MET A 1 -32.66 -8.92 27.91
N VAL A 2 -33.26 -8.38 26.84
CA VAL A 2 -32.62 -8.31 25.51
C VAL A 2 -31.47 -7.26 25.45
N GLU A 3 -31.58 -6.15 26.16
CA GLU A 3 -30.54 -5.10 26.19
C GLU A 3 -29.26 -5.52 26.93
N LYS A 4 -29.38 -6.38 27.95
CA LYS A 4 -28.20 -6.94 28.65
C LYS A 4 -27.42 -7.94 27.80
N GLN A 5 -28.10 -8.74 26.98
CA GLN A 5 -27.45 -9.67 26.05
C GLN A 5 -26.76 -8.98 24.89
N HIS A 6 -27.23 -7.78 24.47
CA HIS A 6 -26.55 -6.99 23.45
C HIS A 6 -25.29 -6.29 23.99
N ALA A 7 -25.32 -5.83 25.25
CA ALA A 7 -24.15 -5.24 25.89
C ALA A 7 -23.04 -6.27 26.13
N GLU A 8 -23.39 -7.46 26.63
CA GLU A 8 -22.43 -8.56 26.82
C GLU A 8 -21.85 -9.11 25.49
N ALA A 9 -22.62 -9.06 24.39
CA ALA A 9 -22.11 -9.44 23.06
C ALA A 9 -21.17 -8.40 22.48
N ILE A 10 -21.35 -7.11 22.81
CA ILE A 10 -20.45 -6.03 22.39
C ILE A 10 -19.16 -6.05 23.21
N GLU A 11 -19.24 -6.27 24.52
CA GLU A 11 -18.06 -6.41 25.38
C GLU A 11 -17.22 -7.65 25.01
N ASN A 12 -17.84 -8.81 24.76
CA ASN A 12 -17.12 -10.00 24.31
C ASN A 12 -16.48 -9.84 22.91
N ASN A 13 -17.08 -9.07 21.99
CA ASN A 13 -16.45 -8.78 20.71
C ASN A 13 -15.30 -7.75 20.81
N GLN A 14 -15.31 -6.87 21.81
CA GLN A 14 -14.20 -5.96 22.07
C GLN A 14 -13.01 -6.66 22.77
N GLU A 15 -13.26 -7.63 23.66
CA GLU A 15 -12.18 -8.41 24.31
C GLU A 15 -11.47 -9.37 23.35
N VAL A 16 -12.13 -9.93 22.34
CA VAL A 16 -11.50 -10.81 21.34
C VAL A 16 -10.58 -10.01 20.37
N LEU A 17 -10.80 -8.70 20.22
CA LEU A 17 -9.97 -7.84 19.36
C LEU A 17 -8.72 -7.27 20.06
N THR A 18 -8.57 -7.44 21.37
CA THR A 18 -7.51 -6.80 22.17
C THR A 18 -6.29 -7.68 22.47
N ASN A 19 -6.24 -8.94 22.04
CA ASN A 19 -5.20 -9.89 22.46
C ASN A 19 -4.22 -10.33 21.36
N GLN A 20 -4.12 -9.62 20.22
CA GLN A 20 -3.03 -9.77 19.27
C GLN A 20 -2.04 -8.62 19.44
N GLY A 21 -0.83 -8.94 19.91
CA GLY A 21 0.30 -8.03 19.94
C GLY A 21 0.59 -7.39 18.55
N PRO A 22 1.49 -6.42 18.46
CA PRO A 22 1.81 -5.79 17.19
C PRO A 22 2.38 -6.80 16.20
N ASP A 23 2.03 -6.66 14.92
CA ASP A 23 2.62 -7.43 13.81
C ASP A 23 3.96 -6.78 13.45
N VAL A 24 5.07 -7.39 13.88
CA VAL A 24 6.41 -6.84 13.73
C VAL A 24 7.18 -7.59 12.65
N VAL A 25 7.70 -6.85 11.69
CA VAL A 25 8.55 -7.37 10.60
C VAL A 25 9.91 -6.69 10.64
N ILE A 26 10.98 -7.48 10.69
CA ILE A 26 12.36 -7.02 10.60
C ILE A 26 12.85 -7.29 9.17
N ILE A 27 13.18 -6.24 8.43
CA ILE A 27 13.68 -6.33 7.06
C ILE A 27 15.18 -6.14 7.11
N THR A 28 15.93 -7.14 6.67
CA THR A 28 17.39 -7.09 6.61
C THR A 28 17.90 -7.76 5.33
N GLY A 29 19.20 -7.84 5.16
CA GLY A 29 19.82 -8.52 4.00
C GLY A 29 20.96 -7.74 3.38
N MET A 30 21.48 -8.24 2.28
CA MET A 30 22.61 -7.67 1.56
C MET A 30 22.30 -6.26 1.04
N SER A 31 23.26 -5.38 1.13
CA SER A 31 23.18 -4.03 0.56
C SER A 31 23.03 -4.12 -0.96
N GLY A 32 21.97 -3.53 -1.50
CA GLY A 32 21.60 -3.63 -2.92
C GLY A 32 20.67 -4.80 -3.26
N ALA A 33 20.24 -5.60 -2.29
CA ALA A 33 19.30 -6.69 -2.48
C ALA A 33 17.81 -6.27 -2.53
N GLY A 34 17.50 -4.97 -2.39
CA GLY A 34 16.13 -4.47 -2.53
C GLY A 34 15.43 -4.08 -1.23
N ARG A 35 16.16 -3.84 -0.12
CA ARG A 35 15.58 -3.44 1.17
C ARG A 35 14.68 -2.20 1.10
N THR A 36 15.06 -1.20 0.32
CA THR A 36 14.24 0.02 0.11
C THR A 36 12.94 -0.30 -0.59
N GLU A 37 12.95 -1.18 -1.58
CA GLU A 37 11.75 -1.63 -2.29
C GLU A 37 10.83 -2.43 -1.36
N ALA A 38 11.42 -3.28 -0.52
CA ALA A 38 10.66 -4.00 0.50
C ALA A 38 10.01 -3.04 1.51
N MET A 39 10.75 -2.02 1.98
CA MET A 39 10.20 -1.01 2.89
C MET A 39 8.98 -0.31 2.29
N HIS A 40 9.09 0.18 1.04
CA HIS A 40 7.94 0.81 0.34
C HIS A 40 6.76 -0.16 0.20
N THR A 41 7.04 -1.45 -0.06
CA THR A 41 5.97 -2.47 -0.13
C THR A 41 5.26 -2.63 1.22
N PHE A 42 5.98 -2.60 2.33
CA PHE A 42 5.38 -2.66 3.66
C PHE A 42 4.62 -1.39 4.03
N GLU A 43 5.07 -0.21 3.58
CA GLU A 43 4.30 1.04 3.67
C GLU A 43 2.95 0.90 2.95
N ASP A 44 2.95 0.38 1.71
CA ASP A 44 1.75 0.10 0.92
C ASP A 44 0.81 -0.91 1.62
N LEU A 45 1.35 -1.86 2.39
CA LEU A 45 0.60 -2.83 3.19
C LEU A 45 0.11 -2.26 4.55
N GLY A 46 0.30 -0.96 4.76
CA GLY A 46 -0.15 -0.25 5.95
C GLY A 46 0.71 -0.49 7.19
N TYR A 47 1.98 -0.88 7.03
CA TYR A 47 2.95 -0.93 8.13
C TYR A 47 3.53 0.47 8.36
N PHE A 48 3.73 0.81 9.63
CA PHE A 48 4.60 1.92 9.99
C PHE A 48 6.06 1.48 9.81
N CYS A 49 6.76 2.08 8.84
CA CYS A 49 8.10 1.67 8.46
C CYS A 49 9.16 2.58 9.09
N ILE A 50 10.22 1.97 9.64
CA ILE A 50 11.37 2.69 10.20
C ILE A 50 12.64 2.17 9.53
N ASP A 51 13.36 3.07 8.87
CA ASP A 51 14.66 2.72 8.27
C ASP A 51 15.82 3.00 9.23
N ASN A 52 16.75 2.06 9.25
CA ASN A 52 18.02 2.17 9.99
C ASN A 52 17.85 2.46 11.50
N LEU A 53 16.84 1.85 12.13
CA LEU A 53 16.61 1.99 13.58
C LEU A 53 17.74 1.32 14.37
N PRO A 54 18.37 2.01 15.35
CA PRO A 54 19.32 1.38 16.28
C PRO A 54 18.67 0.22 17.04
N PRO A 55 19.34 -0.95 17.19
CA PRO A 55 18.75 -2.12 17.85
C PRO A 55 18.23 -1.83 19.26
N SER A 56 18.93 -1.01 20.03
CA SER A 56 18.53 -0.62 21.38
C SER A 56 17.18 0.13 21.48
N LEU A 57 16.64 0.61 20.35
CA LEU A 57 15.35 1.29 20.28
C LEU A 57 14.22 0.38 19.80
N ILE A 58 14.51 -0.85 19.35
CA ILE A 58 13.50 -1.77 18.80
C ILE A 58 12.39 -2.04 19.83
N MET A 59 12.78 -2.40 21.04
CA MET A 59 11.82 -2.70 22.12
C MET A 59 10.95 -1.48 22.46
N ASN A 60 11.53 -0.27 22.47
CA ASN A 60 10.79 0.96 22.73
C ASN A 60 9.76 1.24 21.63
N MET A 61 10.12 1.03 20.35
CA MET A 61 9.20 1.22 19.22
C MET A 61 8.06 0.21 19.24
N ILE A 62 8.36 -1.05 19.55
CA ILE A 62 7.33 -2.10 19.69
C ILE A 62 6.39 -1.77 20.86
N SER A 63 6.93 -1.30 21.98
CA SER A 63 6.12 -0.89 23.13
C SER A 63 5.20 0.29 22.78
N LEU A 64 5.69 1.28 22.04
CA LEU A 64 4.87 2.40 21.54
C LEU A 64 3.76 1.94 20.60
N ALA A 65 4.07 1.02 19.67
CA ALA A 65 3.08 0.43 18.75
C ALA A 65 1.99 -0.39 19.48
N SER A 66 2.26 -0.85 20.70
CA SER A 66 1.33 -1.64 21.52
C SER A 66 0.39 -0.78 22.37
N LEU A 67 0.62 0.54 22.50
CA LEU A 67 -0.18 1.41 23.35
C LEU A 67 -1.57 1.68 22.73
N PRO A 68 -2.66 1.56 23.52
CA PRO A 68 -3.98 1.96 23.08
C PRO A 68 -4.05 3.46 22.76
N GLY A 69 -4.53 3.83 21.59
CA GLY A 69 -4.74 5.24 21.21
C GLY A 69 -3.64 5.88 20.36
N HIS A 70 -2.50 5.25 20.15
CA HIS A 70 -1.51 5.67 19.16
C HIS A 70 -1.83 5.10 17.78
N SER A 71 -2.93 5.58 17.18
CA SER A 71 -3.40 5.17 15.85
C SER A 71 -2.43 5.53 14.72
N GLU A 72 -1.51 6.47 14.94
CA GLU A 72 -0.55 6.91 13.92
C GLU A 72 0.56 5.89 13.65
N ILE A 73 0.99 5.11 14.65
CA ILE A 73 2.02 4.07 14.47
C ILE A 73 1.39 2.74 14.05
N GLY A 74 0.07 2.56 14.26
CA GLY A 74 -0.64 1.34 13.92
C GLY A 74 -0.11 0.10 14.67
N ARG A 75 -0.82 -1.02 14.53
CA ARG A 75 -0.39 -2.32 15.08
C ARG A 75 0.57 -3.08 14.15
N LYS A 76 0.90 -2.53 12.98
CA LYS A 76 1.79 -3.13 11.98
C LYS A 76 3.10 -2.33 11.95
N LEU A 77 4.22 -2.92 12.32
CA LEU A 77 5.53 -2.26 12.38
C LEU A 77 6.55 -2.99 11.52
N ALA A 78 7.17 -2.30 10.58
CA ALA A 78 8.27 -2.82 9.77
C ALA A 78 9.56 -2.04 10.07
N ILE A 79 10.61 -2.75 10.49
CA ILE A 79 11.89 -2.15 10.87
C ILE A 79 12.95 -2.63 9.88
N VAL A 80 13.56 -1.69 9.15
CA VAL A 80 14.68 -1.98 8.27
C VAL A 80 15.97 -1.88 9.07
N CYS A 81 16.67 -3.01 9.22
CA CYS A 81 17.91 -3.10 9.96
C CYS A 81 19.11 -3.22 9.03
N ASP A 82 20.11 -2.41 9.30
CA ASP A 82 21.38 -2.42 8.57
C ASP A 82 22.48 -3.13 9.35
N ALA A 83 22.74 -4.38 8.98
CA ALA A 83 23.67 -5.26 9.68
C ALA A 83 25.15 -5.10 9.26
N ARG A 84 25.55 -3.94 8.71
CA ARG A 84 26.92 -3.68 8.23
C ARG A 84 27.98 -3.58 9.30
N ASN A 85 27.62 -3.46 10.57
CA ASN A 85 28.52 -3.43 11.70
C ASN A 85 28.31 -4.69 12.55
N ARG A 86 29.42 -5.41 12.85
CA ARG A 86 29.38 -6.63 13.66
C ARG A 86 28.83 -6.40 15.08
N GLU A 87 29.06 -5.23 15.63
CA GLU A 87 28.57 -4.85 16.95
C GLU A 87 27.05 -4.57 16.92
N TYR A 88 26.59 -3.89 15.89
CA TYR A 88 25.17 -3.68 15.62
C TYR A 88 24.42 -5.01 15.42
N PHE A 89 25.03 -5.94 14.71
CA PHE A 89 24.47 -7.27 14.52
C PHE A 89 24.27 -8.02 15.84
N LYS A 90 25.29 -8.07 16.70
CA LYS A 90 25.18 -8.72 18.02
C LYS A 90 24.11 -8.08 18.90
N GLN A 91 24.01 -6.76 18.87
CA GLN A 91 22.95 -6.02 19.55
C GLN A 91 21.57 -6.36 18.99
N LEU A 92 21.43 -6.45 17.66
CA LEU A 92 20.16 -6.80 17.03
C LEU A 92 19.69 -8.19 17.46
N VAL A 93 20.54 -9.20 17.41
CA VAL A 93 20.20 -10.56 17.86
C VAL A 93 19.81 -10.57 19.34
N GLY A 94 20.55 -9.84 20.18
CA GLY A 94 20.24 -9.71 21.61
C GLY A 94 18.89 -9.04 21.87
N GLU A 95 18.58 -7.96 21.15
CA GLU A 95 17.28 -7.27 21.27
C GLU A 95 16.12 -8.11 20.74
N LEU A 96 16.31 -8.86 19.65
CA LEU A 96 15.28 -9.77 19.15
C LEU A 96 14.98 -10.91 20.14
N ALA A 97 16.00 -11.43 20.84
CA ALA A 97 15.78 -12.38 21.91
C ALA A 97 14.99 -11.78 23.10
N ASN A 98 15.21 -10.49 23.43
CA ASN A 98 14.42 -9.78 24.43
C ASN A 98 12.96 -9.60 23.98
N VAL A 99 12.73 -9.31 22.70
CA VAL A 99 11.39 -9.20 22.10
C VAL A 99 10.65 -10.53 22.22
N GLU A 100 11.30 -11.64 21.88
CA GLU A 100 10.75 -12.99 21.98
C GLU A 100 10.45 -13.37 23.44
N ALA A 101 11.37 -13.08 24.35
CA ALA A 101 11.19 -13.30 25.79
C ALA A 101 10.01 -12.50 26.39
N ALA A 102 9.68 -11.36 25.80
CA ALA A 102 8.51 -10.55 26.14
C ALA A 102 7.19 -11.11 25.55
N GLY A 103 7.24 -12.25 24.83
CA GLY A 103 6.07 -12.88 24.22
C GLY A 103 5.57 -12.17 22.95
N ILE A 104 6.38 -11.29 22.37
CA ILE A 104 6.05 -10.56 21.15
C ILE A 104 6.53 -11.37 19.94
N THR A 105 5.62 -11.67 19.04
CA THR A 105 5.95 -12.36 17.78
C THR A 105 6.49 -11.38 16.76
N PHE A 106 7.55 -11.77 16.08
CA PHE A 106 8.13 -11.01 14.95
C PHE A 106 8.56 -11.94 13.83
N ARG A 107 8.74 -11.38 12.64
CA ARG A 107 9.22 -12.11 11.48
C ARG A 107 10.45 -11.41 10.91
N ILE A 108 11.49 -12.17 10.57
CA ILE A 108 12.71 -11.67 9.95
C ILE A 108 12.69 -12.04 8.47
N ILE A 109 12.82 -11.04 7.60
CA ILE A 109 12.99 -11.21 6.16
C ILE A 109 14.45 -10.91 5.83
N PHE A 110 15.13 -11.86 5.20
CA PHE A 110 16.46 -11.66 4.67
C PHE A 110 16.44 -11.58 3.15
N LEU A 111 16.80 -10.41 2.60
CA LEU A 111 16.91 -10.19 1.16
C LEU A 111 18.34 -10.42 0.71
N ASP A 112 18.52 -11.24 -0.31
CA ASP A 112 19.84 -11.54 -0.89
C ASP A 112 19.83 -11.41 -2.40
N ALA A 113 21.00 -11.40 -3.00
CA ALA A 113 21.22 -11.59 -4.44
C ALA A 113 22.63 -12.13 -4.68
N ARG A 114 22.83 -12.74 -5.85
CA ARG A 114 24.15 -13.19 -6.28
C ARG A 114 25.13 -12.02 -6.35
N ASP A 115 26.39 -12.29 -6.05
CA ASP A 115 27.44 -11.26 -5.97
C ASP A 115 27.58 -10.47 -7.27
N GLU A 116 27.49 -11.13 -8.43
CA GLU A 116 27.55 -10.51 -9.75
C GLU A 116 26.42 -9.48 -9.94
N ILE A 117 25.22 -9.82 -9.46
CA ILE A 117 24.03 -8.96 -9.54
C ILE A 117 24.17 -7.76 -8.61
N LEU A 118 24.64 -7.97 -7.37
CA LEU A 118 24.90 -6.87 -6.44
C LEU A 118 25.96 -5.91 -7.02
N ILE A 119 27.05 -6.44 -7.58
CA ILE A 119 28.09 -5.64 -8.25
C ILE A 119 27.48 -4.83 -9.40
N ALA A 120 26.67 -5.47 -10.25
CA ALA A 120 26.00 -4.82 -11.38
C ALA A 120 25.07 -3.69 -10.92
N ARG A 121 24.25 -3.92 -9.88
CA ARG A 121 23.35 -2.92 -9.29
C ARG A 121 24.11 -1.71 -8.73
N TYR A 122 25.23 -1.94 -8.04
CA TYR A 122 26.09 -0.85 -7.55
C TYR A 122 26.71 -0.03 -8.68
N LYS A 123 27.19 -0.68 -9.73
CA LYS A 123 27.74 0.00 -10.91
C LYS A 123 26.66 0.83 -11.62
N ALA A 124 25.45 0.29 -11.79
CA ALA A 124 24.34 0.97 -12.44
C ALA A 124 23.87 2.20 -11.64
N SER A 125 23.73 2.07 -10.31
CA SER A 125 23.27 3.17 -9.44
C SER A 125 24.34 4.25 -9.19
N ARG A 126 25.60 4.01 -9.57
CA ARG A 126 26.76 4.89 -9.28
C ARG A 126 26.94 5.19 -7.78
N ARG A 127 26.36 4.38 -6.90
CA ARG A 127 26.50 4.50 -5.45
C ARG A 127 27.73 3.74 -4.96
N ARG A 128 28.35 4.24 -3.90
CA ARG A 128 29.42 3.51 -3.22
C ARG A 128 28.81 2.45 -2.31
N HIS A 129 29.41 1.27 -2.28
CA HIS A 129 29.04 0.27 -1.29
C HIS A 129 29.38 0.81 0.11
N PRO A 130 28.47 0.69 1.10
CA PRO A 130 28.67 1.25 2.43
C PRO A 130 29.95 0.81 3.15
N LEU A 131 30.41 -0.42 2.88
CA LEU A 131 31.65 -0.96 3.44
C LEU A 131 32.92 -0.63 2.61
N CYS A 132 32.79 0.16 1.54
CA CYS A 132 33.92 0.72 0.79
C CYS A 132 34.39 2.06 1.42
N VAL A 133 34.58 2.08 2.73
CA VAL A 133 35.06 3.26 3.46
C VAL A 133 36.55 3.45 3.15
N ASN A 134 36.94 4.70 2.91
CA ASN A 134 38.33 5.12 2.64
C ASN A 134 39.02 4.42 1.45
N ASN A 135 38.28 3.99 0.43
CA ASN A 135 38.81 3.30 -0.75
C ASN A 135 39.66 2.04 -0.47
N SER A 136 39.49 1.44 0.71
CA SER A 136 40.28 0.28 1.16
C SER A 136 39.79 -1.05 0.58
N ARG A 137 38.59 -1.12 0.03
CA ARG A 137 37.99 -2.34 -0.52
C ARG A 137 37.37 -2.08 -1.88
N SER A 138 37.49 -3.05 -2.80
CA SER A 138 36.67 -3.08 -4.00
C SER A 138 35.23 -3.44 -3.67
N ILE A 139 34.27 -3.16 -4.57
CA ILE A 139 32.85 -3.54 -4.37
C ILE A 139 32.72 -5.05 -4.10
N ALA A 140 33.42 -5.89 -4.85
CA ALA A 140 33.39 -7.34 -4.66
C ALA A 140 33.90 -7.76 -3.27
N GLN A 141 35.00 -7.16 -2.81
CA GLN A 141 35.53 -7.42 -1.46
C GLN A 141 34.59 -6.94 -0.36
N ALA A 142 33.90 -5.81 -0.56
CA ALA A 142 32.92 -5.29 0.38
C ALA A 142 31.70 -6.21 0.48
N ILE A 143 31.18 -6.71 -0.65
CA ILE A 143 30.08 -7.68 -0.70
C ILE A 143 30.48 -9.00 -0.01
N ALA A 144 31.63 -9.54 -0.33
CA ALA A 144 32.11 -10.77 0.30
C ALA A 144 32.30 -10.62 1.83
N TYR A 145 32.72 -9.44 2.27
CA TYR A 145 32.82 -9.13 3.70
C TYR A 145 31.45 -8.98 4.36
N GLU A 146 30.51 -8.24 3.73
CA GLU A 146 29.14 -8.08 4.21
C GLU A 146 28.45 -9.44 4.35
N ARG A 147 28.60 -10.33 3.38
CA ARG A 147 28.05 -11.69 3.40
C ARG A 147 28.49 -12.49 4.62
N LYS A 148 29.78 -12.35 5.02
CA LYS A 148 30.29 -12.97 6.25
C LYS A 148 29.68 -12.34 7.52
N LEU A 149 29.45 -11.03 7.53
CA LEU A 149 28.86 -10.35 8.66
C LEU A 149 27.39 -10.70 8.85
N THR A 150 26.67 -10.92 7.75
CA THR A 150 25.21 -11.14 7.77
C THR A 150 24.82 -12.62 7.82
N GLN A 151 25.79 -13.54 7.81
CA GLN A 151 25.56 -14.99 7.77
C GLN A 151 24.63 -15.45 8.90
N GLU A 152 24.90 -15.03 10.13
CA GLU A 152 24.12 -15.43 11.30
C GLU A 152 22.66 -14.91 11.23
N LEU A 153 22.41 -13.71 10.64
CA LEU A 153 21.06 -13.19 10.40
C LEU A 153 20.32 -13.98 9.33
N ARG A 154 21.04 -14.38 8.29
CA ARG A 154 20.51 -15.24 7.25
C ARG A 154 20.04 -16.58 7.81
N ASP A 155 20.83 -17.14 8.75
CA ASP A 155 20.54 -18.45 9.33
C ASP A 155 19.34 -18.44 10.27
N VAL A 156 19.02 -17.28 10.89
CA VAL A 156 17.84 -17.11 11.77
C VAL A 156 16.66 -16.45 11.08
N ALA A 157 16.75 -16.13 9.80
CA ALA A 157 15.68 -15.50 9.05
C ALA A 157 14.48 -16.43 8.86
N HIS A 158 13.28 -15.93 9.11
CA HIS A 158 12.04 -16.65 8.89
C HIS A 158 11.67 -16.75 7.41
N SER A 159 12.10 -15.77 6.61
CA SER A 159 11.91 -15.72 5.16
C SER A 159 13.21 -15.30 4.49
N TYR A 160 13.69 -16.11 3.54
CA TYR A 160 14.82 -15.80 2.68
C TYR A 160 14.33 -15.56 1.26
N ILE A 161 14.65 -14.41 0.68
CA ILE A 161 14.22 -14.02 -0.66
C ILE A 161 15.45 -13.68 -1.50
N ASP A 162 15.72 -14.52 -2.52
CA ASP A 162 16.74 -14.24 -3.53
C ASP A 162 16.15 -13.33 -4.63
N THR A 163 16.64 -12.11 -4.68
CA THR A 163 16.20 -11.10 -5.64
C THR A 163 17.06 -11.05 -6.90
N SER A 164 17.93 -12.02 -7.14
CA SER A 164 18.91 -12.00 -8.24
C SER A 164 18.27 -11.80 -9.60
N ASP A 165 17.21 -12.53 -9.86
CA ASP A 165 16.50 -12.52 -11.14
C ASP A 165 15.18 -11.74 -11.09
N MET A 166 14.93 -11.00 -10.00
CA MET A 166 13.71 -10.25 -9.79
C MET A 166 13.84 -8.79 -10.21
N LYS A 167 12.82 -8.27 -10.89
CA LYS A 167 12.54 -6.85 -11.02
C LYS A 167 11.93 -6.32 -9.72
N PRO A 168 12.00 -5.01 -9.42
CA PRO A 168 11.37 -4.43 -8.24
C PRO A 168 9.89 -4.81 -8.08
N ARG A 169 9.14 -4.86 -9.18
CA ARG A 169 7.74 -5.28 -9.20
C ARG A 169 7.54 -6.72 -8.72
N GLU A 170 8.36 -7.66 -9.18
CA GLU A 170 8.25 -9.07 -8.79
C GLU A 170 8.55 -9.27 -7.29
N LEU A 171 9.50 -8.50 -6.74
CA LEU A 171 9.76 -8.48 -5.30
C LEU A 171 8.51 -7.97 -4.53
N ARG A 172 7.85 -6.92 -5.01
CA ARG A 172 6.61 -6.43 -4.40
C ARG A 172 5.51 -7.50 -4.39
N GLU A 173 5.30 -8.16 -5.52
CA GLU A 173 4.30 -9.24 -5.65
C GLU A 173 4.59 -10.40 -4.68
N VAL A 174 5.85 -10.82 -4.54
CA VAL A 174 6.27 -11.85 -3.58
C VAL A 174 5.99 -11.41 -2.14
N LEU A 175 6.39 -10.19 -1.77
CA LEU A 175 6.16 -9.69 -0.41
C LEU A 175 4.67 -9.57 -0.09
N ARG A 176 3.87 -9.07 -1.03
CA ARG A 176 2.42 -8.99 -0.87
C ARG A 176 1.80 -10.37 -0.70
N SER A 177 2.16 -11.35 -1.51
CA SER A 177 1.63 -12.72 -1.39
C SER A 177 1.91 -13.37 -0.03
N ILE A 178 3.00 -12.99 0.63
CA ILE A 178 3.41 -13.54 1.94
C ILE A 178 2.76 -12.78 3.11
N TYR A 179 2.58 -11.45 2.96
CA TYR A 179 2.26 -10.56 4.08
C TYR A 179 0.91 -9.85 3.98
N SER A 180 0.22 -9.85 2.83
CA SER A 180 -1.17 -9.42 2.77
C SER A 180 -2.06 -10.44 3.47
N LYS A 181 -2.99 -9.98 4.31
CA LYS A 181 -4.04 -10.83 4.84
C LYS A 181 -5.10 -11.02 3.76
N GLU A 182 -5.85 -12.14 3.79
CA GLU A 182 -6.97 -12.37 2.85
C GLU A 182 -8.03 -11.24 2.84
N THR A 183 -8.05 -10.42 3.89
CA THR A 183 -8.89 -9.21 3.98
C THR A 183 -8.30 -7.99 3.28
N ASP A 184 -6.98 -7.95 3.09
CA ASP A 184 -6.28 -6.94 2.30
C ASP A 184 -6.28 -7.43 0.84
N LYS A 185 -7.47 -7.64 0.25
CA LYS A 185 -7.55 -7.93 -1.18
C LYS A 185 -6.88 -6.78 -1.90
N ASP A 186 -5.78 -7.09 -2.55
CA ASP A 186 -5.02 -6.19 -3.43
C ASP A 186 -5.87 -5.78 -4.64
N GLY A 187 -6.93 -5.02 -4.37
CA GLY A 187 -7.68 -4.31 -5.37
C GLY A 187 -7.06 -2.93 -5.58
N MET A 188 -6.89 -2.54 -6.83
CA MET A 188 -6.57 -1.16 -7.16
C MET A 188 -7.65 -0.25 -6.56
N ASN A 189 -7.25 0.74 -5.74
CA ASN A 189 -8.19 1.71 -5.19
C ASN A 189 -8.70 2.63 -6.30
N VAL A 190 -9.98 2.52 -6.63
CA VAL A 190 -10.61 3.34 -7.67
C VAL A 190 -11.42 4.46 -6.99
N VAL A 191 -11.00 5.70 -7.22
CA VAL A 191 -11.71 6.88 -6.75
C VAL A 191 -12.43 7.54 -7.92
N VAL A 192 -13.74 7.64 -7.83
CA VAL A 192 -14.56 8.34 -8.82
C VAL A 192 -15.13 9.61 -8.19
N TYR A 193 -14.92 10.75 -8.83
CA TYR A 193 -15.43 12.02 -8.32
C TYR A 193 -15.98 12.90 -9.44
N SER A 194 -16.90 13.79 -9.07
CA SER A 194 -17.51 14.75 -9.97
C SER A 194 -16.78 16.09 -9.93
N PHE A 195 -16.66 16.77 -11.08
CA PHE A 195 -16.13 18.13 -11.14
C PHE A 195 -16.85 19.00 -12.17
N GLY A 196 -16.64 20.31 -12.05
CA GLY A 196 -17.17 21.30 -13.00
C GLY A 196 -16.07 21.92 -13.86
N PHE A 197 -16.16 21.80 -15.17
CA PHE A 197 -15.19 22.39 -16.09
C PHE A 197 -15.01 23.91 -15.91
N LYS A 198 -16.04 24.62 -15.39
CA LYS A 198 -15.91 26.03 -15.05
C LYS A 198 -14.88 26.34 -13.96
N HIS A 199 -14.48 25.32 -13.18
CA HIS A 199 -13.47 25.44 -12.13
C HIS A 199 -12.12 24.86 -12.52
N GLY A 200 -12.00 24.33 -13.73
CA GLY A 200 -10.82 23.63 -14.23
C GLY A 200 -10.97 22.11 -14.13
N ALA A 201 -10.19 21.40 -14.93
CA ALA A 201 -10.06 19.97 -14.82
C ALA A 201 -9.17 19.61 -13.60
N PRO A 202 -9.45 18.50 -12.89
CA PRO A 202 -8.62 18.04 -11.79
C PRO A 202 -7.24 17.63 -12.30
N LEU A 203 -6.20 17.95 -11.53
CA LEU A 203 -4.80 17.69 -11.90
C LEU A 203 -4.36 16.26 -11.60
N ASP A 204 -5.06 15.59 -10.71
CA ASP A 204 -4.78 14.25 -10.20
C ASP A 204 -5.61 13.15 -10.85
N ALA A 205 -6.51 13.49 -11.79
CA ALA A 205 -7.30 12.51 -12.52
C ALA A 205 -6.47 11.76 -13.56
N ASP A 206 -6.48 10.44 -13.49
CA ASP A 206 -5.91 9.57 -14.53
C ASP A 206 -6.81 9.50 -15.76
N ILE A 207 -8.12 9.49 -15.53
CA ILE A 207 -9.14 9.49 -16.58
C ILE A 207 -10.08 10.67 -16.35
N VAL A 208 -10.30 11.47 -17.38
CA VAL A 208 -11.26 12.58 -17.34
C VAL A 208 -12.33 12.36 -18.40
N ILE A 209 -13.60 12.38 -17.97
CA ILE A 209 -14.74 12.19 -18.84
C ILE A 209 -15.60 13.44 -18.87
N ASP A 210 -15.87 13.93 -20.06
CA ASP A 210 -16.79 15.02 -20.30
C ASP A 210 -18.20 14.51 -20.60
N VAL A 211 -19.13 14.76 -19.68
CA VAL A 211 -20.54 14.38 -19.81
C VAL A 211 -21.47 15.54 -20.18
N ARG A 212 -20.91 16.64 -20.73
CA ARG A 212 -21.71 17.83 -21.12
C ARG A 212 -22.62 17.56 -22.32
N PHE A 213 -22.37 16.52 -23.10
CA PHE A 213 -23.21 16.10 -24.23
C PHE A 213 -24.58 15.57 -23.77
N LEU A 214 -24.72 15.12 -22.51
CA LEU A 214 -25.99 14.65 -21.98
C LEU A 214 -26.97 15.82 -21.73
N PRO A 215 -28.29 15.57 -21.83
CA PRO A 215 -29.32 16.56 -21.54
C PRO A 215 -29.11 17.24 -20.19
N ASN A 216 -29.22 18.58 -20.18
CA ASN A 216 -28.84 19.37 -19.01
C ASN A 216 -30.04 19.68 -18.10
N PRO A 217 -30.13 19.13 -16.86
CA PRO A 217 -31.18 19.40 -15.92
C PRO A 217 -31.36 20.90 -15.57
N PHE A 218 -30.30 21.70 -15.73
CA PHE A 218 -30.30 23.13 -15.43
C PHE A 218 -31.39 23.93 -16.20
N TYR A 219 -31.79 23.45 -17.38
CA TYR A 219 -32.83 24.11 -18.19
C TYR A 219 -34.25 23.81 -17.74
N ILE A 220 -34.41 22.88 -16.77
CA ILE A 220 -35.74 22.56 -16.17
C ILE A 220 -35.85 23.30 -14.86
N PRO A 221 -36.82 24.24 -14.72
CA PRO A 221 -36.92 25.11 -13.55
C PRO A 221 -36.93 24.35 -12.23
N GLU A 222 -37.65 23.23 -12.16
CA GLU A 222 -37.83 22.39 -10.97
C GLU A 222 -36.54 21.64 -10.57
N LEU A 223 -35.61 21.42 -11.51
CA LEU A 223 -34.36 20.67 -11.29
C LEU A 223 -33.15 21.60 -11.11
N ARG A 224 -33.26 22.85 -11.52
CA ARG A 224 -32.14 23.80 -11.56
C ARG A 224 -31.45 24.00 -10.21
N GLY A 225 -32.22 24.05 -9.13
CA GLY A 225 -31.71 24.28 -7.77
C GLY A 225 -31.30 23.03 -7.02
N LEU A 226 -31.52 21.84 -7.61
CA LEU A 226 -31.19 20.55 -7.04
C LEU A 226 -29.78 20.11 -7.45
N THR A 227 -29.34 18.98 -6.94
CA THR A 227 -28.05 18.34 -7.24
C THR A 227 -28.25 16.96 -7.86
N GLY A 228 -27.20 16.36 -8.38
CA GLY A 228 -27.23 14.97 -8.89
C GLY A 228 -27.52 13.91 -7.81
N LEU A 229 -27.41 14.26 -6.52
CA LEU A 229 -27.79 13.38 -5.41
C LEU A 229 -29.32 13.35 -5.20
N ASP A 230 -30.02 14.35 -5.70
CA ASP A 230 -31.46 14.44 -5.59
C ASP A 230 -32.14 13.52 -6.61
N LYS A 231 -33.05 12.67 -6.14
CA LYS A 231 -33.74 11.67 -6.96
C LYS A 231 -34.37 12.23 -8.26
N PRO A 232 -35.07 13.39 -8.29
CA PRO A 232 -35.63 13.93 -9.54
C PRO A 232 -34.54 14.21 -10.61
N VAL A 233 -33.37 14.70 -10.20
CA VAL A 233 -32.23 14.95 -11.11
C VAL A 233 -31.63 13.66 -11.60
N SER A 234 -31.43 12.70 -10.70
CA SER A 234 -30.92 11.37 -11.04
C SER A 234 -31.84 10.64 -12.01
N ASP A 235 -33.16 10.61 -11.73
CA ASP A 235 -34.16 9.98 -12.60
C ASP A 235 -34.18 10.66 -14.00
N TYR A 236 -34.07 11.99 -14.05
CA TYR A 236 -34.02 12.72 -15.32
C TYR A 236 -32.78 12.36 -16.15
N VAL A 237 -31.60 12.29 -15.54
CA VAL A 237 -30.34 12.02 -16.25
C VAL A 237 -30.27 10.55 -16.65
N LEU A 238 -30.55 9.62 -15.73
CA LEU A 238 -30.47 8.18 -15.98
C LEU A 238 -31.58 7.65 -16.89
N GLY A 239 -32.74 8.32 -16.90
CA GLY A 239 -33.87 7.96 -17.77
C GLY A 239 -33.68 8.30 -19.25
N ARG A 240 -32.50 8.82 -19.65
CA ARG A 240 -32.20 9.17 -21.05
C ARG A 240 -31.52 8.01 -21.77
N GLU A 241 -31.94 7.77 -23.00
CA GLU A 241 -31.35 6.71 -23.84
C GLU A 241 -29.86 6.97 -24.08
N GLU A 242 -29.48 8.23 -24.28
CA GLU A 242 -28.07 8.62 -24.48
C GLU A 242 -27.22 8.30 -23.26
N THR A 243 -27.79 8.44 -22.05
CA THR A 243 -27.10 8.11 -20.80
C THR A 243 -26.89 6.59 -20.68
N THR A 244 -27.90 5.80 -21.00
CA THR A 244 -27.82 4.34 -20.98
C THR A 244 -26.73 3.85 -21.96
N LYS A 245 -26.81 4.31 -23.21
CA LYS A 245 -25.80 3.96 -24.24
C LYS A 245 -24.39 4.34 -23.82
N PHE A 246 -24.23 5.51 -23.18
CA PHE A 246 -22.94 5.96 -22.69
C PHE A 246 -22.42 5.06 -21.57
N LEU A 247 -23.26 4.73 -20.57
CA LEU A 247 -22.87 3.87 -19.46
C LEU A 247 -22.46 2.47 -19.94
N ASP A 248 -23.19 1.87 -20.88
CA ASP A 248 -22.85 0.57 -21.45
C ASP A 248 -21.48 0.60 -22.16
N ALA A 249 -21.23 1.64 -22.95
CA ALA A 249 -19.95 1.82 -23.64
C ALA A 249 -18.79 2.07 -22.63
N TRP A 250 -19.08 2.82 -21.57
CA TRP A 250 -18.13 3.13 -20.52
C TRP A 250 -17.75 1.89 -19.69
N GLU A 251 -18.70 1.07 -19.28
CA GLU A 251 -18.46 -0.21 -18.60
C GLU A 251 -17.61 -1.15 -19.48
N ASN A 252 -17.90 -1.22 -20.76
CA ASN A 252 -17.10 -2.01 -21.70
C ASN A 252 -15.66 -1.50 -21.80
N LEU A 253 -15.46 -0.18 -21.87
CA LEU A 253 -14.13 0.42 -21.90
C LEU A 253 -13.35 0.10 -20.62
N LEU A 254 -13.96 0.30 -19.45
CA LEU A 254 -13.35 0.00 -18.17
C LEU A 254 -12.97 -1.49 -18.05
N SER A 255 -13.87 -2.38 -18.43
CA SER A 255 -13.61 -3.83 -18.44
C SER A 255 -12.40 -4.20 -19.30
N CYS A 256 -12.16 -3.45 -20.38
CA CYS A 256 -11.01 -3.64 -21.25
C CYS A 256 -9.71 -3.12 -20.64
N VAL A 257 -9.72 -1.93 -20.02
CA VAL A 257 -8.48 -1.25 -19.59
C VAL A 257 -8.06 -1.61 -18.16
N MET A 258 -9.01 -1.94 -17.25
CA MET A 258 -8.73 -2.24 -15.84
C MET A 258 -7.70 -3.37 -15.64
N PRO A 259 -7.80 -4.52 -16.34
CA PRO A 259 -6.78 -5.56 -16.22
C PRO A 259 -5.37 -5.07 -16.58
N GLY A 260 -5.27 -4.14 -17.53
CA GLY A 260 -4.01 -3.51 -17.91
C GLY A 260 -3.42 -2.66 -16.79
N TYR A 261 -4.22 -1.83 -16.12
CA TYR A 261 -3.78 -1.02 -14.98
C TYR A 261 -3.33 -1.87 -13.79
N VAL A 262 -4.09 -2.93 -13.47
CA VAL A 262 -3.70 -3.90 -12.45
C VAL A 262 -2.39 -4.59 -12.85
N ALA A 263 -2.30 -5.02 -14.10
CA ALA A 263 -1.10 -5.67 -14.64
C ALA A 263 0.13 -4.74 -14.64
N GLU A 264 -0.02 -3.43 -14.76
CA GLU A 264 1.05 -2.43 -14.63
C GLU A 264 1.48 -2.19 -13.17
N GLY A 265 0.66 -2.63 -12.20
CA GLY A 265 0.90 -2.44 -10.77
C GLY A 265 0.40 -1.09 -10.24
N LYS A 266 -0.58 -0.47 -10.91
CA LYS A 266 -1.21 0.77 -10.47
C LYS A 266 -2.04 0.51 -9.20
N GLN A 267 -1.75 1.27 -8.13
CA GLN A 267 -2.40 1.11 -6.82
C GLN A 267 -3.63 2.00 -6.66
N HIS A 268 -3.65 3.14 -7.36
CA HIS A 268 -4.73 4.13 -7.32
C HIS A 268 -5.11 4.53 -8.72
N LEU A 269 -6.41 4.58 -8.99
CA LEU A 269 -6.97 5.09 -10.23
C LEU A 269 -7.99 6.18 -9.91
N ALA A 270 -7.74 7.38 -10.36
CA ALA A 270 -8.61 8.54 -10.17
C ALA A 270 -9.40 8.83 -11.44
N ILE A 271 -10.73 8.78 -11.37
CA ILE A 271 -11.64 9.02 -12.49
C ILE A 271 -12.45 10.29 -12.22
N GLY A 272 -12.18 11.35 -12.97
CA GLY A 272 -12.93 12.60 -12.92
C GLY A 272 -14.07 12.62 -13.93
N VAL A 273 -15.32 12.77 -13.46
CA VAL A 273 -16.50 12.95 -14.31
C VAL A 273 -16.88 14.43 -14.32
N GLY A 274 -16.83 15.08 -15.49
CA GLY A 274 -17.00 16.52 -15.64
C GLY A 274 -18.27 16.94 -16.35
N CYS A 275 -19.02 17.88 -15.74
CA CYS A 275 -20.04 18.65 -16.45
C CYS A 275 -19.74 20.15 -16.34
N THR A 276 -20.61 21.04 -16.83
CA THR A 276 -20.35 22.48 -16.81
C THR A 276 -20.11 23.01 -15.41
N GLY A 277 -21.02 22.73 -14.49
CA GLY A 277 -20.98 23.23 -13.11
C GLY A 277 -20.54 22.24 -12.04
N GLY A 278 -20.41 20.96 -12.36
CA GLY A 278 -20.07 19.92 -11.38
C GLY A 278 -21.20 19.57 -10.41
N GLN A 279 -22.46 19.96 -10.72
CA GLN A 279 -23.56 19.87 -9.77
C GLN A 279 -24.64 18.83 -10.12
N HIS A 280 -24.90 18.58 -11.40
CA HIS A 280 -26.01 17.72 -11.84
C HIS A 280 -25.49 16.43 -12.50
N ARG A 281 -25.24 16.45 -13.83
CA ARG A 281 -24.89 15.27 -14.66
C ARG A 281 -23.68 14.52 -14.15
N SER A 282 -22.62 15.26 -13.82
CA SER A 282 -21.38 14.66 -13.34
C SER A 282 -21.55 13.96 -12.00
N VAL A 283 -22.36 14.52 -11.09
CA VAL A 283 -22.66 13.91 -9.79
C VAL A 283 -23.44 12.60 -9.98
N VAL A 284 -24.51 12.63 -10.79
CA VAL A 284 -25.32 11.43 -11.09
C VAL A 284 -24.45 10.29 -11.62
N LEU A 285 -23.54 10.61 -12.57
CA LEU A 285 -22.73 9.57 -13.21
C LEU A 285 -21.56 9.14 -12.32
N ALA A 286 -20.99 10.01 -11.49
CA ALA A 286 -19.98 9.62 -10.52
C ALA A 286 -20.55 8.63 -9.49
N GLU A 287 -21.73 8.92 -8.91
CA GLU A 287 -22.43 8.03 -7.99
C GLU A 287 -22.79 6.68 -8.63
N LYS A 288 -23.26 6.69 -9.87
CA LYS A 288 -23.59 5.46 -10.59
C LYS A 288 -22.35 4.58 -10.80
N ASN A 289 -21.23 5.20 -11.19
CA ASN A 289 -19.97 4.50 -11.44
C ASN A 289 -19.35 3.94 -10.16
N SER A 290 -19.38 4.67 -9.03
CA SER A 290 -18.88 4.16 -7.75
C SER A 290 -19.59 2.87 -7.33
N GLY A 291 -20.92 2.78 -7.58
CA GLY A 291 -21.70 1.55 -7.36
C GLY A 291 -21.33 0.39 -8.27
N THR A 292 -20.82 0.64 -9.47
CA THR A 292 -20.39 -0.40 -10.41
C THR A 292 -19.07 -1.03 -9.96
N PHE A 293 -18.07 -0.24 -9.53
CA PHE A 293 -16.79 -0.76 -9.01
C PHE A 293 -16.98 -1.57 -7.72
N ALA A 294 -17.88 -1.16 -6.83
CA ALA A 294 -18.21 -1.92 -5.62
C ALA A 294 -18.79 -3.32 -5.91
N ARG A 295 -19.41 -3.54 -7.09
CA ARG A 295 -20.00 -4.83 -7.51
C ARG A 295 -19.01 -5.74 -8.23
N THR A 296 -17.99 -5.18 -8.87
CA THR A 296 -17.00 -5.94 -9.64
C THR A 296 -15.86 -6.47 -8.76
N GLY A 297 -15.82 -6.11 -7.48
CA GLY A 297 -14.78 -6.57 -6.53
C GLY A 297 -13.40 -5.99 -6.82
N LEU A 298 -13.37 -4.88 -7.54
CA LEU A 298 -12.19 -4.05 -7.79
C LEU A 298 -12.16 -2.91 -6.79
#